data_141c685be6a6acff0bb799639df7fee4
#
_entry.id   141c685be6a6acff0bb799639df7fee4
#
_cell.length_a   1.000
_cell.length_b   1.000
_cell.length_c   1.000
_cell.angle_alpha   90.00
_cell.angle_beta   90.00
_cell.angle_gamma   90.00
#
_symmetry.space_group_name_H-M   'P 1'
#
loop_
_entity.id
_entity.type
_entity.pdbx_description
1 polymer ?
#
loop_
_entity_poly.entity_id
_entity_poly.type
_entity_poly.pdbx_seq_one_letter_code
_entity_poly.pdbx_strand_id
1 'polypeptide(L)'
;LSKKQDKKVKKVVLAYSGGLDTSVILKWLQDEYNAEVITFTADLGQGEEVEPARAKALACGIKPENIFILDIQEEFVKDYVFPMFRANAIYEGEYLLGTSIARPLIAKKQIEIAAQMGADAVSHGATGKGNDQVRFELGYLGLNPDITVIAPWREWDLNSREKLLAYAREHGISIDAKHLDENGTPTVSPYSMDANLLHISYEGLHLENPMNEPEDSMWLWTTSPEKAPDEPEYITIGYKNGDPISIDGKELSPATMLRTLNEYGNKHGIGRLDIVENRFVGMKARGCYETPGGTIMLKSHRAIESICLDREEAHMKDGMIAKYSELIYNGFWFSPEREMMQAAIDCTQKYVQGNVRLKLYKGNVTVVGRESDMSLYSEEHSTFEEDEVYNQKDAEGFIRLNALRRIIAGKKRAGN
;
A
#
# COMPACT_ATOMS: atom_id res chain seq x y z
N LEU A 1 -1.78 -29.88 -9.23
CA LEU A 1 -3.02 -30.05 -8.45
C LEU A 1 -2.75 -31.08 -7.38
N SER A 2 -2.34 -30.61 -6.21
CA SER A 2 -1.89 -31.42 -5.09
C SER A 2 -3.08 -32.14 -4.47
N LYS A 3 -2.93 -33.46 -4.31
CA LYS A 3 -3.71 -34.26 -3.35
C LYS A 3 -3.60 -33.53 -2.00
N LYS A 4 -4.74 -33.24 -1.32
CA LYS A 4 -4.75 -32.95 0.11
C LYS A 4 -3.88 -34.03 0.78
N GLN A 5 -2.66 -33.64 1.15
CA GLN A 5 -1.89 -34.46 2.07
C GLN A 5 -2.58 -34.31 3.41
N ASP A 6 -3.06 -35.46 3.97
CA ASP A 6 -3.49 -35.59 5.38
C ASP A 6 -2.29 -35.38 6.33
N LYS A 7 -1.60 -34.25 6.20
CA LYS A 7 -0.67 -33.80 7.23
C LYS A 7 -1.54 -33.25 8.36
N LYS A 8 -1.62 -33.99 9.46
CA LYS A 8 -2.29 -33.55 10.68
C LYS A 8 -1.60 -32.27 11.17
N VAL A 9 -2.25 -31.12 10.92
CA VAL A 9 -1.77 -29.82 11.42
C VAL A 9 -1.79 -29.86 12.94
N LYS A 10 -0.67 -29.49 13.58
CA LYS A 10 -0.53 -29.45 15.03
C LYS A 10 -0.51 -28.02 15.57
N LYS A 11 0.16 -27.12 14.86
CA LYS A 11 0.29 -25.72 15.22
C LYS A 11 0.04 -24.82 14.03
N VAL A 12 -0.72 -23.75 14.22
CA VAL A 12 -1.05 -22.78 13.17
C VAL A 12 -0.82 -21.35 13.65
N VAL A 13 -0.15 -20.55 12.85
CA VAL A 13 -0.04 -19.09 13.09
C VAL A 13 -1.15 -18.39 12.31
N LEU A 14 -2.07 -17.75 13.05
CA LEU A 14 -3.19 -16.99 12.50
C LEU A 14 -2.85 -15.50 12.43
N ALA A 15 -3.03 -14.86 11.25
CA ALA A 15 -3.12 -13.40 11.16
C ALA A 15 -4.40 -12.96 11.86
N TYR A 16 -4.25 -12.31 12.99
CA TYR A 16 -5.32 -12.03 13.94
C TYR A 16 -5.51 -10.52 14.16
N SER A 17 -6.64 -9.99 13.74
CA SER A 17 -6.98 -8.58 13.94
C SER A 17 -7.77 -8.33 15.25
N GLY A 18 -8.28 -9.39 15.90
CA GLY A 18 -9.20 -9.26 17.01
C GLY A 18 -10.64 -8.89 16.61
N GLY A 19 -10.92 -8.80 15.30
CA GLY A 19 -12.27 -8.64 14.78
C GLY A 19 -13.11 -9.92 14.88
N LEU A 20 -14.41 -9.81 14.55
CA LEU A 20 -15.35 -10.94 14.61
C LEU A 20 -14.84 -12.14 13.78
N ASP A 21 -14.49 -11.87 12.51
CA ASP A 21 -14.11 -12.91 11.55
C ASP A 21 -12.89 -13.69 12.04
N THR A 22 -11.83 -13.00 12.45
CA THR A 22 -10.59 -13.65 12.92
C THR A 22 -10.77 -14.34 14.27
N SER A 23 -11.67 -13.85 15.13
CA SER A 23 -11.99 -14.52 16.40
C SER A 23 -12.80 -15.81 16.19
N VAL A 24 -13.70 -15.82 15.22
CA VAL A 24 -14.40 -17.03 14.77
C VAL A 24 -13.42 -18.04 14.15
N ILE A 25 -12.52 -17.56 13.28
CA ILE A 25 -11.47 -18.38 12.67
C ILE A 25 -10.57 -19.03 13.73
N LEU A 26 -10.15 -18.27 14.75
CA LEU A 26 -9.34 -18.77 15.84
C LEU A 26 -10.02 -19.98 16.49
N LYS A 27 -11.28 -19.84 16.89
CA LYS A 27 -12.03 -20.91 17.53
C LYS A 27 -12.25 -22.09 16.59
N TRP A 28 -12.60 -21.84 15.34
CA TRP A 28 -12.79 -22.86 14.31
C TRP A 28 -11.53 -23.70 14.08
N LEU A 29 -10.33 -23.05 14.03
CA LEU A 29 -9.05 -23.76 13.93
C LEU A 29 -8.78 -24.69 15.10
N GLN A 30 -9.15 -24.28 16.33
CA GLN A 30 -9.03 -25.12 17.51
C GLN A 30 -9.94 -26.35 17.43
N ASP A 31 -11.19 -26.16 16.99
CA ASP A 31 -12.22 -27.20 17.00
C ASP A 31 -12.06 -28.16 15.81
N GLU A 32 -11.88 -27.65 14.60
CA GLU A 32 -11.83 -28.45 13.37
C GLU A 32 -10.50 -29.18 13.18
N TYR A 33 -9.38 -28.49 13.46
CA TYR A 33 -8.04 -29.05 13.29
C TYR A 33 -7.47 -29.65 14.58
N ASN A 34 -8.10 -29.39 15.72
CA ASN A 34 -7.53 -29.68 17.05
C ASN A 34 -6.09 -29.19 17.16
N ALA A 35 -5.83 -28.00 16.60
CA ALA A 35 -4.52 -27.39 16.49
C ALA A 35 -4.24 -26.40 17.63
N GLU A 36 -2.99 -26.31 18.04
CA GLU A 36 -2.52 -25.20 18.87
C GLU A 36 -2.45 -23.93 18.01
N VAL A 37 -3.27 -22.92 18.35
CA VAL A 37 -3.31 -21.66 17.62
C VAL A 37 -2.36 -20.66 18.25
N ILE A 38 -1.56 -20.02 17.40
CA ILE A 38 -0.68 -18.89 17.71
C ILE A 38 -1.28 -17.69 17.00
N THR A 39 -1.54 -16.60 17.71
CA THR A 39 -2.08 -15.38 17.12
C THR A 39 -0.97 -14.38 16.83
N PHE A 40 -1.03 -13.76 15.67
CA PHE A 40 -0.14 -12.68 15.28
C PHE A 40 -0.95 -11.45 14.87
N THR A 41 -0.76 -10.36 15.59
CA THR A 41 -1.32 -9.04 15.28
C THR A 41 -0.18 -8.10 14.88
N ALA A 42 -0.26 -7.55 13.67
CA ALA A 42 0.68 -6.57 13.17
C ALA A 42 0.21 -5.16 13.55
N ASP A 43 1.06 -4.37 14.21
CA ASP A 43 0.87 -2.93 14.31
C ASP A 43 1.57 -2.27 13.12
N LEU A 44 0.76 -1.78 12.18
CA LEU A 44 1.15 -1.04 10.99
C LEU A 44 0.72 0.44 11.06
N GLY A 45 0.36 0.92 12.25
CA GLY A 45 -0.16 2.27 12.46
C GLY A 45 -1.66 2.41 12.17
N GLN A 46 -2.44 1.32 12.27
CA GLN A 46 -3.89 1.32 12.09
C GLN A 46 -4.67 1.93 13.27
N GLY A 47 -4.00 2.23 14.39
CA GLY A 47 -4.62 2.86 15.56
C GLY A 47 -5.03 1.90 16.68
N GLU A 48 -6.21 2.12 17.30
CA GLU A 48 -6.64 1.53 18.57
C GLU A 48 -6.91 0.01 18.58
N GLU A 49 -6.88 -0.68 17.43
CA GLU A 49 -7.30 -2.08 17.31
C GLU A 49 -6.27 -3.10 17.87
N VAL A 50 -5.07 -2.67 18.18
CA VAL A 50 -3.94 -3.55 18.55
C VAL A 50 -4.08 -4.10 19.97
N GLU A 51 -4.36 -3.25 20.96
CA GLU A 51 -4.48 -3.65 22.37
C GLU A 51 -5.70 -4.55 22.67
N PRO A 52 -6.90 -4.30 22.10
CA PRO A 52 -8.03 -5.20 22.28
C PRO A 52 -7.80 -6.62 21.76
N ALA A 53 -6.94 -6.80 20.76
CA ALA A 53 -6.64 -8.11 20.17
C ALA A 53 -6.04 -9.09 21.20
N ARG A 54 -5.12 -8.62 22.06
CA ARG A 54 -4.54 -9.45 23.13
C ARG A 54 -5.61 -9.98 24.09
N ALA A 55 -6.47 -9.09 24.58
CA ALA A 55 -7.50 -9.46 25.55
C ALA A 55 -8.48 -10.48 24.95
N LYS A 56 -8.84 -10.31 23.68
CA LYS A 56 -9.74 -11.24 22.96
C LYS A 56 -9.08 -12.60 22.71
N ALA A 57 -7.80 -12.63 22.34
CA ALA A 57 -7.07 -13.89 22.17
C ALA A 57 -6.99 -14.67 23.49
N LEU A 58 -6.70 -13.99 24.61
CA LEU A 58 -6.72 -14.60 25.94
C LEU A 58 -8.11 -15.13 26.29
N ALA A 59 -9.17 -14.38 26.03
CA ALA A 59 -10.55 -14.81 26.27
C ALA A 59 -10.95 -16.05 25.42
N CYS A 60 -10.35 -16.21 24.23
CA CYS A 60 -10.50 -17.41 23.40
C CYS A 60 -9.58 -18.58 23.83
N GLY A 61 -8.91 -18.47 24.99
CA GLY A 61 -8.10 -19.54 25.57
C GLY A 61 -6.69 -19.67 24.98
N ILE A 62 -6.20 -18.67 24.27
CA ILE A 62 -4.82 -18.66 23.77
C ILE A 62 -3.88 -18.35 24.93
N LYS A 63 -2.81 -19.14 25.05
CA LYS A 63 -1.79 -18.93 26.07
C LYS A 63 -1.01 -17.64 25.79
N PRO A 64 -0.59 -16.89 26.84
CA PRO A 64 0.14 -15.62 26.67
C PRO A 64 1.38 -15.73 25.77
N GLU A 65 2.10 -16.85 25.84
CA GLU A 65 3.30 -17.14 25.03
C GLU A 65 3.00 -17.36 23.54
N ASN A 66 1.75 -17.61 23.18
CA ASN A 66 1.27 -17.82 21.81
C ASN A 66 0.62 -16.56 21.23
N ILE A 67 0.71 -15.40 21.90
CA ILE A 67 0.13 -14.15 21.45
C ILE A 67 1.25 -13.19 21.07
N PHE A 68 1.40 -12.96 19.77
CA PHE A 68 2.38 -12.03 19.21
C PHE A 68 1.68 -10.76 18.76
N ILE A 69 2.11 -9.63 19.29
CA ILE A 69 1.74 -8.28 18.83
C ILE A 69 3.04 -7.56 18.55
N LEU A 70 3.29 -7.22 17.29
CA LEU A 70 4.55 -6.64 16.86
C LEU A 70 4.31 -5.27 16.23
N ASP A 71 4.97 -4.24 16.77
CA ASP A 71 5.12 -2.96 16.10
C ASP A 71 6.13 -3.13 14.95
N ILE A 72 5.64 -3.05 13.72
CA ILE A 72 6.42 -3.21 12.49
C ILE A 72 6.30 -1.98 11.60
N GLN A 73 5.90 -0.83 12.14
CA GLN A 73 5.69 0.41 11.39
C GLN A 73 6.97 0.91 10.71
N GLU A 74 8.11 0.88 11.40
CA GLU A 74 9.39 1.30 10.81
C GLU A 74 9.83 0.37 9.67
N GLU A 75 9.75 -0.96 9.85
CA GLU A 75 10.05 -1.94 8.80
C GLU A 75 9.08 -1.76 7.63
N PHE A 76 7.78 -1.53 7.89
CA PHE A 76 6.77 -1.30 6.87
C PHE A 76 7.13 -0.11 5.98
N VAL A 77 7.44 1.04 6.56
CA VAL A 77 7.73 2.23 5.77
C VAL A 77 9.07 2.13 5.08
N LYS A 78 10.13 1.71 5.80
CA LYS A 78 11.49 1.66 5.28
C LYS A 78 11.69 0.64 4.18
N ASP A 79 11.18 -0.61 4.40
CA ASP A 79 11.54 -1.75 3.58
C ASP A 79 10.45 -2.13 2.56
N TYR A 80 9.26 -1.51 2.64
CA TYR A 80 8.14 -1.76 1.74
C TYR A 80 7.62 -0.48 1.08
N VAL A 81 7.25 0.54 1.86
CA VAL A 81 6.68 1.77 1.32
C VAL A 81 7.73 2.57 0.54
N PHE A 82 8.90 2.86 1.10
CA PHE A 82 9.93 3.64 0.42
C PHE A 82 10.42 2.98 -0.87
N PRO A 83 10.76 1.67 -0.92
CA PRO A 83 11.08 1.01 -2.18
C PRO A 83 9.99 1.15 -3.26
N MET A 84 8.74 1.05 -2.86
CA MET A 84 7.58 1.25 -3.75
C MET A 84 7.52 2.69 -4.26
N PHE A 85 7.78 3.68 -3.41
CA PHE A 85 7.80 5.10 -3.82
C PHE A 85 9.02 5.46 -4.67
N ARG A 86 10.19 4.84 -4.46
CA ARG A 86 11.32 4.96 -5.40
C ARG A 86 10.94 4.54 -6.82
N ALA A 87 10.05 3.55 -6.94
CA ALA A 87 9.47 3.14 -8.23
C ALA A 87 8.44 4.14 -8.77
N ASN A 88 7.96 5.09 -8.00
CA ASN A 88 6.75 5.87 -8.25
C ASN A 88 5.53 4.96 -8.53
N ALA A 89 5.43 3.84 -7.82
CA ALA A 89 4.41 2.84 -8.06
C ALA A 89 3.01 3.40 -7.83
N ILE A 90 2.17 3.21 -8.83
CA ILE A 90 0.78 3.64 -8.82
C ILE A 90 -0.03 2.68 -9.69
N TYR A 91 -1.02 2.01 -9.10
CA TYR A 91 -1.85 1.06 -9.81
C TYR A 91 -2.99 1.76 -10.54
N GLU A 92 -3.17 1.42 -11.83
CA GLU A 92 -4.17 2.03 -12.72
C GLU A 92 -4.15 3.57 -12.74
N GLY A 93 -2.98 4.16 -12.48
CA GLY A 93 -2.76 5.60 -12.56
C GLY A 93 -3.17 6.40 -11.32
N GLU A 94 -3.75 5.77 -10.29
CA GLU A 94 -4.32 6.48 -9.14
C GLU A 94 -4.05 5.82 -7.78
N TYR A 95 -4.14 4.49 -7.66
CA TYR A 95 -4.08 3.79 -6.39
C TYR A 95 -2.66 3.57 -5.88
N LEU A 96 -2.33 4.07 -4.69
CA LEU A 96 -1.01 4.01 -4.04
C LEU A 96 -0.75 2.71 -3.26
N LEU A 97 -1.49 1.64 -3.53
CA LEU A 97 -1.19 0.26 -3.13
C LEU A 97 -1.16 -0.03 -1.62
N GLY A 98 -1.75 0.80 -0.77
CA GLY A 98 -1.59 0.70 0.69
C GLY A 98 -1.98 -0.65 1.29
N THR A 99 -3.11 -1.25 0.88
CA THR A 99 -3.47 -2.62 1.31
C THR A 99 -2.51 -3.65 0.72
N SER A 100 -2.19 -3.52 -0.57
CA SER A 100 -1.38 -4.51 -1.30
C SER A 100 0.04 -4.62 -0.75
N ILE A 101 0.65 -3.50 -0.34
CA ILE A 101 2.03 -3.45 0.16
C ILE A 101 2.15 -3.90 1.62
N ALA A 102 1.05 -3.89 2.40
CA ALA A 102 1.05 -4.34 3.79
C ALA A 102 1.08 -5.88 3.90
N ARG A 103 0.38 -6.60 3.01
CA ARG A 103 0.21 -8.06 3.09
C ARG A 103 1.51 -8.85 3.02
N PRO A 104 2.50 -8.51 2.15
CA PRO A 104 3.79 -9.19 2.13
C PRO A 104 4.55 -9.14 3.45
N LEU A 105 4.55 -8.00 4.14
CA LEU A 105 5.21 -7.86 5.44
C LEU A 105 4.50 -8.71 6.51
N ILE A 106 3.17 -8.67 6.56
CA ILE A 106 2.41 -9.50 7.50
C ILE A 106 2.69 -10.98 7.24
N ALA A 107 2.67 -11.42 5.97
CA ALA A 107 2.98 -12.79 5.59
C ALA A 107 4.40 -13.20 6.01
N LYS A 108 5.39 -12.32 5.81
CA LYS A 108 6.79 -12.56 6.25
C LYS A 108 6.86 -12.78 7.76
N LYS A 109 6.22 -11.92 8.56
CA LYS A 109 6.23 -12.06 10.02
C LYS A 109 5.52 -13.32 10.48
N GLN A 110 4.43 -13.74 9.83
CA GLN A 110 3.80 -15.02 10.14
C GLN A 110 4.72 -16.21 9.87
N ILE A 111 5.45 -16.23 8.76
CA ILE A 111 6.42 -17.28 8.44
C ILE A 111 7.59 -17.28 9.44
N GLU A 112 8.09 -16.11 9.83
CA GLU A 112 9.13 -15.97 10.87
C GLU A 112 8.65 -16.55 12.22
N ILE A 113 7.42 -16.22 12.66
CA ILE A 113 6.82 -16.74 13.88
C ILE A 113 6.56 -18.26 13.75
N ALA A 114 6.10 -18.73 12.60
CA ALA A 114 5.89 -20.16 12.35
C ALA A 114 7.19 -20.94 12.50
N ALA A 115 8.29 -20.45 11.95
CA ALA A 115 9.62 -21.04 12.12
C ALA A 115 10.07 -21.02 13.58
N GLN A 116 9.90 -19.91 14.30
CA GLN A 116 10.26 -19.75 15.71
C GLN A 116 9.49 -20.71 16.63
N MET A 117 8.20 -20.89 16.38
CA MET A 117 7.30 -21.67 17.22
C MET A 117 7.17 -23.14 16.77
N GLY A 118 7.83 -23.52 15.68
CA GLY A 118 7.70 -24.84 15.08
C GLY A 118 6.29 -25.12 14.60
N ALA A 119 5.60 -24.11 14.07
CA ALA A 119 4.28 -24.27 13.48
C ALA A 119 4.38 -24.86 12.06
N ASP A 120 3.44 -25.73 11.72
CA ASP A 120 3.37 -26.44 10.44
C ASP A 120 2.32 -25.84 9.48
N ALA A 121 1.58 -24.82 9.95
CA ALA A 121 0.59 -24.13 9.16
C ALA A 121 0.52 -22.62 9.48
N VAL A 122 0.01 -21.88 8.50
CA VAL A 122 -0.41 -20.46 8.63
C VAL A 122 -1.85 -20.30 8.18
N SER A 123 -2.54 -19.29 8.74
CA SER A 123 -3.93 -18.98 8.38
C SER A 123 -4.15 -17.49 8.30
N HIS A 124 -5.12 -17.07 7.47
CA HIS A 124 -5.55 -15.69 7.31
C HIS A 124 -7.07 -15.56 7.26
N GLY A 125 -7.57 -14.37 7.57
CA GLY A 125 -9.00 -14.04 7.54
C GLY A 125 -9.51 -13.47 6.22
N ALA A 126 -8.71 -13.46 5.17
CA ALA A 126 -9.11 -12.90 3.88
C ALA A 126 -10.22 -13.72 3.23
N THR A 127 -11.26 -13.03 2.72
CA THR A 127 -12.40 -13.68 2.06
C THR A 127 -12.01 -14.29 0.71
N GLY A 128 -12.76 -15.30 0.25
CA GLY A 128 -12.55 -15.95 -1.04
C GLY A 128 -12.84 -15.07 -2.28
N LYS A 129 -13.35 -13.84 -2.08
CA LYS A 129 -13.71 -12.90 -3.16
C LYS A 129 -12.68 -11.77 -3.37
N GLY A 130 -11.78 -11.55 -2.41
CA GLY A 130 -10.81 -10.47 -2.43
C GLY A 130 -9.42 -10.88 -2.93
N ASN A 131 -8.60 -9.89 -3.28
CA ASN A 131 -7.20 -10.09 -3.66
C ASN A 131 -6.32 -10.51 -2.47
N ASP A 132 -6.71 -10.18 -1.25
CA ASP A 132 -5.86 -10.36 -0.07
C ASP A 132 -5.51 -11.82 0.21
N GLN A 133 -6.43 -12.75 -0.08
CA GLN A 133 -6.10 -14.18 -0.02
C GLN A 133 -4.92 -14.54 -0.94
N VAL A 134 -4.89 -13.97 -2.15
CA VAL A 134 -3.81 -14.21 -3.11
C VAL A 134 -2.50 -13.61 -2.60
N ARG A 135 -2.55 -12.39 -2.07
CA ARG A 135 -1.39 -11.67 -1.52
C ARG A 135 -0.76 -12.40 -0.33
N PHE A 136 -1.59 -12.88 0.60
CA PHE A 136 -1.11 -13.67 1.73
C PHE A 136 -0.47 -14.99 1.25
N GLU A 137 -1.18 -15.76 0.44
CA GLU A 137 -0.74 -17.09 0.07
C GLU A 137 0.49 -17.09 -0.84
N LEU A 138 0.56 -16.17 -1.82
CA LEU A 138 1.77 -15.97 -2.61
C LEU A 138 2.95 -15.50 -1.75
N GLY A 139 2.69 -14.67 -0.73
CA GLY A 139 3.68 -14.27 0.25
C GLY A 139 4.21 -15.47 1.06
N TYR A 140 3.32 -16.29 1.60
CA TYR A 140 3.72 -17.48 2.37
C TYR A 140 4.52 -18.47 1.51
N LEU A 141 4.00 -18.82 0.34
CA LEU A 141 4.62 -19.81 -0.54
C LEU A 141 5.92 -19.32 -1.16
N GLY A 142 6.06 -18.01 -1.38
CA GLY A 142 7.30 -17.40 -1.82
C GLY A 142 8.42 -17.47 -0.77
N LEU A 143 8.06 -17.47 0.52
CA LEU A 143 9.00 -17.51 1.64
C LEU A 143 9.24 -18.92 2.19
N ASN A 144 8.20 -19.76 2.19
CA ASN A 144 8.25 -21.15 2.63
C ASN A 144 7.31 -22.03 1.77
N PRO A 145 7.83 -22.65 0.70
CA PRO A 145 7.00 -23.45 -0.22
C PRO A 145 6.33 -24.68 0.42
N ASP A 146 6.83 -25.15 1.56
CA ASP A 146 6.37 -26.35 2.24
C ASP A 146 5.33 -26.08 3.33
N ILE A 147 5.04 -24.80 3.63
CA ILE A 147 4.08 -24.43 4.67
C ILE A 147 2.65 -24.80 4.28
N THR A 148 1.88 -25.36 5.21
CA THR A 148 0.44 -25.58 4.97
C THR A 148 -0.32 -24.25 5.13
N VAL A 149 -1.12 -23.89 4.14
CA VAL A 149 -1.99 -22.69 4.23
C VAL A 149 -3.41 -23.13 4.50
N ILE A 150 -4.02 -22.62 5.55
CA ILE A 150 -5.44 -22.84 5.88
C ILE A 150 -6.18 -21.52 5.59
N ALA A 151 -7.15 -21.60 4.67
CA ALA A 151 -7.96 -20.46 4.26
C ALA A 151 -9.44 -20.71 4.57
N PRO A 152 -9.90 -20.43 5.80
CA PRO A 152 -11.20 -20.82 6.32
C PRO A 152 -12.37 -20.40 5.42
N TRP A 153 -12.34 -19.21 4.84
CA TRP A 153 -13.39 -18.72 3.95
C TRP A 153 -13.62 -19.60 2.69
N ARG A 154 -12.72 -20.51 2.36
CA ARG A 154 -12.86 -21.48 1.27
C ARG A 154 -13.17 -22.89 1.76
N GLU A 155 -13.14 -23.11 3.07
CA GLU A 155 -13.26 -24.46 3.67
C GLU A 155 -14.54 -24.63 4.49
N TRP A 156 -15.02 -23.56 5.14
CA TRP A 156 -16.16 -23.58 6.04
C TRP A 156 -17.49 -23.15 5.38
N ASP A 157 -18.61 -23.42 6.07
CA ASP A 157 -19.94 -23.00 5.65
C ASP A 157 -20.41 -21.67 6.29
N LEU A 158 -19.52 -20.98 7.02
CA LEU A 158 -19.80 -19.72 7.73
C LEU A 158 -19.68 -18.51 6.78
N ASN A 159 -20.42 -18.52 5.68
CA ASN A 159 -20.28 -17.62 4.54
C ASN A 159 -21.12 -16.33 4.62
N SER A 160 -21.72 -16.02 5.79
CA SER A 160 -22.45 -14.78 6.03
C SER A 160 -22.19 -14.25 7.42
N ARG A 161 -22.38 -12.91 7.59
CA ARG A 161 -22.25 -12.25 8.90
C ARG A 161 -23.19 -12.86 9.95
N GLU A 162 -24.41 -13.22 9.56
CA GLU A 162 -25.38 -13.88 10.44
C GLU A 162 -24.86 -15.22 10.98
N LYS A 163 -24.30 -16.04 10.12
CA LYS A 163 -23.69 -17.32 10.51
C LYS A 163 -22.48 -17.15 11.41
N LEU A 164 -21.63 -16.16 11.13
CA LEU A 164 -20.50 -15.82 12.00
C LEU A 164 -20.95 -15.38 13.40
N LEU A 165 -21.98 -14.52 13.47
CA LEU A 165 -22.55 -14.10 14.74
C LEU A 165 -23.22 -15.24 15.50
N ALA A 166 -23.91 -16.14 14.82
CA ALA A 166 -24.50 -17.34 15.42
C ALA A 166 -23.42 -18.25 16.01
N TYR A 167 -22.38 -18.56 15.25
CA TYR A 167 -21.23 -19.33 15.70
C TYR A 167 -20.52 -18.66 16.89
N ALA A 168 -20.30 -17.36 16.84
CA ALA A 168 -19.66 -16.62 17.95
C ALA A 168 -20.47 -16.72 19.24
N ARG A 169 -21.80 -16.62 19.17
CA ARG A 169 -22.70 -16.78 20.34
C ARG A 169 -22.66 -18.20 20.90
N GLU A 170 -22.70 -19.21 20.05
CA GLU A 170 -22.67 -20.62 20.43
C GLU A 170 -21.35 -20.98 21.16
N HIS A 171 -20.23 -20.39 20.74
CA HIS A 171 -18.90 -20.67 21.29
C HIS A 171 -18.42 -19.64 22.32
N GLY A 172 -19.30 -18.73 22.75
CA GLY A 172 -18.98 -17.75 23.80
C GLY A 172 -17.91 -16.72 23.40
N ILE A 173 -17.75 -16.47 22.10
CA ILE A 173 -16.82 -15.44 21.57
C ILE A 173 -17.43 -14.07 21.87
N SER A 174 -16.67 -13.23 22.59
CA SER A 174 -17.12 -11.88 22.92
C SER A 174 -17.23 -11.01 21.66
N ILE A 175 -18.40 -10.45 21.43
CA ILE A 175 -18.66 -9.46 20.39
C ILE A 175 -18.67 -8.11 21.08
N ASP A 176 -17.80 -7.19 20.61
CA ASP A 176 -17.71 -5.87 21.25
C ASP A 176 -19.04 -5.11 21.20
N ALA A 177 -19.49 -4.67 22.38
CA ALA A 177 -20.68 -3.84 22.52
C ALA A 177 -20.55 -2.48 21.77
N LYS A 178 -19.33 -2.01 21.50
CA LYS A 178 -19.07 -0.82 20.67
C LYS A 178 -19.57 -0.96 19.23
N HIS A 179 -19.85 -2.18 18.80
CA HIS A 179 -20.33 -2.51 17.47
C HIS A 179 -21.82 -2.86 17.42
N LEU A 180 -22.53 -2.66 18.54
CA LEU A 180 -23.96 -2.94 18.61
C LEU A 180 -24.69 -1.67 19.10
N ASP A 181 -25.82 -1.34 18.46
CA ASP A 181 -26.73 -0.31 18.95
C ASP A 181 -27.54 -0.84 20.16
N GLU A 182 -28.42 0.02 20.71
CA GLU A 182 -29.29 -0.33 21.84
C GLU A 182 -30.22 -1.53 21.57
N ASN A 183 -30.39 -1.89 20.30
CA ASN A 183 -31.20 -3.01 19.84
C ASN A 183 -30.38 -4.26 19.49
N GLY A 184 -29.04 -4.22 19.73
CA GLY A 184 -28.12 -5.29 19.35
C GLY A 184 -27.79 -5.36 17.86
N THR A 185 -28.09 -4.28 17.11
CA THR A 185 -27.71 -4.14 15.70
C THR A 185 -26.28 -3.61 15.61
N PRO A 186 -25.44 -4.17 14.72
CA PRO A 186 -24.06 -3.71 14.57
C PRO A 186 -23.99 -2.22 14.17
N THR A 187 -23.31 -1.42 15.00
CA THR A 187 -23.02 0.01 14.75
C THR A 187 -21.66 0.22 14.07
N VAL A 188 -21.06 -0.84 13.57
CA VAL A 188 -19.78 -0.75 12.84
C VAL A 188 -19.98 0.13 11.62
N SER A 189 -18.92 0.90 11.26
CA SER A 189 -18.85 1.55 9.96
C SER A 189 -19.55 0.68 8.91
N PRO A 190 -20.50 1.22 8.16
CA PRO A 190 -21.24 0.44 7.16
C PRO A 190 -20.30 -0.08 6.06
N TYR A 191 -19.05 0.36 6.04
CA TYR A 191 -18.04 0.02 5.04
C TYR A 191 -17.08 -1.06 5.54
N SER A 192 -16.61 -1.91 4.64
CA SER A 192 -15.42 -2.72 4.87
C SER A 192 -14.20 -1.81 4.82
N MET A 193 -13.40 -1.83 5.87
CA MET A 193 -12.25 -0.93 6.02
C MET A 193 -10.98 -1.72 6.26
N ASP A 194 -9.87 -1.21 5.71
CA ASP A 194 -8.51 -1.63 6.03
C ASP A 194 -7.65 -0.39 6.22
N ALA A 195 -6.89 -0.34 7.30
CA ALA A 195 -6.07 0.82 7.64
C ALA A 195 -4.64 0.40 7.97
N ASN A 196 -3.69 1.24 7.59
CA ASN A 196 -2.29 1.19 8.00
C ASN A 196 -1.68 2.59 7.86
N LEU A 197 -0.42 2.75 8.22
CA LEU A 197 0.23 4.06 8.21
C LEU A 197 0.23 4.77 6.83
N LEU A 198 0.10 4.03 5.72
CA LEU A 198 0.06 4.62 4.37
C LEU A 198 -1.34 5.08 3.98
N HIS A 199 -2.40 4.35 4.36
CA HIS A 199 -3.76 4.66 3.89
C HIS A 199 -4.88 4.11 4.78
N ILE A 200 -6.11 4.57 4.48
CA ILE A 200 -7.36 3.86 4.81
C ILE A 200 -8.08 3.54 3.50
N SER A 201 -8.68 2.34 3.41
CA SER A 201 -9.57 1.92 2.34
C SER A 201 -10.98 1.75 2.84
N TYR A 202 -11.96 2.04 1.97
CA TYR A 202 -13.40 1.87 2.19
C TYR A 202 -14.03 1.17 1.01
N GLU A 203 -14.78 0.09 1.27
CA GLU A 203 -15.46 -0.70 0.26
C GLU A 203 -16.85 -1.16 0.72
N GLY A 204 -17.73 -1.48 -0.22
CA GLY A 204 -19.02 -2.13 0.04
C GLY A 204 -20.21 -1.21 0.25
N LEU A 205 -21.39 -1.81 0.40
CA LEU A 205 -22.68 -1.19 0.68
C LEU A 205 -23.01 0.01 -0.24
N HIS A 206 -23.08 1.21 0.32
CA HIS A 206 -23.42 2.44 -0.44
C HIS A 206 -22.46 2.68 -1.62
N LEU A 207 -21.19 2.29 -1.49
CA LEU A 207 -20.18 2.43 -2.53
C LEU A 207 -20.29 1.40 -3.66
N GLU A 208 -21.09 0.34 -3.52
CA GLU A 208 -21.27 -0.68 -4.56
C GLU A 208 -21.92 -0.11 -5.83
N ASN A 209 -22.73 0.93 -5.69
CA ASN A 209 -23.21 1.68 -6.84
C ASN A 209 -22.24 2.83 -7.16
N PRO A 210 -21.57 2.79 -8.33
CA PRO A 210 -20.57 3.81 -8.67
C PRO A 210 -21.16 5.21 -8.90
N MET A 211 -22.49 5.39 -8.97
CA MET A 211 -23.16 6.69 -9.04
C MET A 211 -23.40 7.33 -7.67
N ASN A 212 -23.20 6.58 -6.59
CA ASN A 212 -23.40 7.14 -5.26
C ASN A 212 -22.15 7.93 -4.85
N GLU A 213 -22.33 9.16 -4.41
CA GLU A 213 -21.26 9.97 -3.85
C GLU A 213 -20.82 9.41 -2.48
N PRO A 214 -19.50 9.28 -2.22
CA PRO A 214 -19.02 8.92 -0.89
C PRO A 214 -19.48 9.93 0.17
N GLU A 215 -20.06 9.46 1.26
CA GLU A 215 -20.54 10.34 2.33
C GLU A 215 -19.37 11.05 3.04
N ASP A 216 -19.52 12.33 3.37
CA ASP A 216 -18.49 13.12 4.09
C ASP A 216 -18.07 12.46 5.41
N SER A 217 -19.00 11.79 6.09
CA SER A 217 -18.78 11.07 7.35
C SER A 217 -17.91 9.83 7.21
N MET A 218 -17.75 9.31 6.00
CA MET A 218 -16.93 8.13 5.71
C MET A 218 -15.42 8.43 5.88
N TRP A 219 -14.99 9.64 5.50
CA TRP A 219 -13.61 10.05 5.52
C TRP A 219 -13.13 10.31 6.96
N LEU A 220 -12.25 9.45 7.49
CA LEU A 220 -11.84 9.49 8.88
C LEU A 220 -10.58 10.31 9.13
N TRP A 221 -9.70 10.39 8.15
CA TRP A 221 -8.43 11.10 8.30
C TRP A 221 -8.49 12.52 7.76
N THR A 222 -8.95 12.68 6.54
CA THR A 222 -8.82 13.95 5.81
C THR A 222 -9.98 14.89 6.09
N THR A 223 -9.66 16.13 6.42
CA THR A 223 -10.62 17.22 6.39
C THR A 223 -11.17 17.40 4.97
N SER A 224 -12.48 17.68 4.82
CA SER A 224 -13.03 18.03 3.51
C SER A 224 -12.27 19.25 2.95
N PRO A 225 -11.91 19.26 1.65
CA PRO A 225 -11.20 20.39 1.04
C PRO A 225 -11.90 21.74 1.25
N GLU A 226 -13.24 21.76 1.30
CA GLU A 226 -14.03 22.95 1.56
C GLU A 226 -13.86 23.49 2.97
N LYS A 227 -13.61 22.59 3.94
CA LYS A 227 -13.43 22.92 5.37
C LYS A 227 -11.95 23.05 5.75
N ALA A 228 -11.02 22.72 4.83
CA ALA A 228 -9.59 22.86 5.04
C ALA A 228 -9.19 24.35 5.19
N PRO A 229 -8.05 24.68 5.86
CA PRO A 229 -7.62 26.03 6.09
C PRO A 229 -7.58 26.90 4.82
N ASP A 230 -7.97 28.17 4.95
CA ASP A 230 -7.93 29.15 3.86
C ASP A 230 -6.51 29.68 3.59
N GLU A 231 -5.59 29.45 4.51
CA GLU A 231 -4.19 29.80 4.35
C GLU A 231 -3.38 28.58 3.89
N PRO A 232 -2.56 28.71 2.83
CA PRO A 232 -1.68 27.65 2.40
C PRO A 232 -0.55 27.40 3.39
N GLU A 233 -0.11 26.14 3.48
CA GLU A 233 1.07 25.76 4.26
C GLU A 233 2.20 25.33 3.33
N TYR A 234 3.43 25.71 3.69
CA TYR A 234 4.62 25.37 2.92
C TYR A 234 5.50 24.45 3.74
N ILE A 235 5.96 23.37 3.12
CA ILE A 235 6.93 22.45 3.70
C ILE A 235 8.05 22.16 2.71
N THR A 236 9.22 21.83 3.23
CA THR A 236 10.37 21.39 2.42
C THR A 236 10.74 19.96 2.80
N ILE A 237 10.71 19.03 1.83
CA ILE A 237 11.09 17.65 2.05
C ILE A 237 12.50 17.45 1.50
N GLY A 238 13.42 16.99 2.37
CA GLY A 238 14.78 16.59 1.99
C GLY A 238 14.86 15.14 1.60
N TYR A 239 15.58 14.86 0.52
CA TYR A 239 15.77 13.52 -0.08
C TYR A 239 17.22 13.09 -0.08
N LYS A 240 17.45 11.78 0.07
CA LYS A 240 18.74 11.13 -0.12
C LYS A 240 18.53 9.72 -0.68
N ASN A 241 19.21 9.41 -1.79
CA ASN A 241 19.05 8.12 -2.50
C ASN A 241 17.59 7.77 -2.81
N GLY A 242 16.78 8.77 -3.15
CA GLY A 242 15.36 8.62 -3.46
C GLY A 242 14.43 8.53 -2.26
N ASP A 243 14.94 8.38 -1.03
CA ASP A 243 14.12 8.32 0.18
C ASP A 243 13.98 9.71 0.83
N PRO A 244 12.79 10.08 1.33
CA PRO A 244 12.61 11.28 2.12
C PRO A 244 13.24 11.09 3.50
N ILE A 245 14.11 12.03 3.92
CA ILE A 245 14.87 11.96 5.17
C ILE A 245 14.55 13.08 6.15
N SER A 246 13.99 14.19 5.68
CA SER A 246 13.72 15.33 6.55
C SER A 246 12.52 16.14 6.08
N ILE A 247 11.88 16.85 7.02
CA ILE A 247 10.88 17.90 6.75
C ILE A 247 11.38 19.18 7.40
N ASP A 248 11.46 20.28 6.63
CA ASP A 248 11.97 21.58 7.05
C ASP A 248 13.33 21.49 7.76
N GLY A 249 14.21 20.63 7.25
CA GLY A 249 15.56 20.39 7.76
C GLY A 249 15.63 19.50 9.01
N LYS A 250 14.51 19.06 9.57
CA LYS A 250 14.47 18.12 10.70
C LYS A 250 14.47 16.68 10.17
N GLU A 251 15.51 15.92 10.48
CA GLU A 251 15.57 14.48 10.17
C GLU A 251 14.51 13.70 10.94
N LEU A 252 13.87 12.75 10.25
CA LEU A 252 12.80 11.92 10.76
C LEU A 252 13.06 10.45 10.41
N SER A 253 12.61 9.55 11.28
CA SER A 253 12.56 8.12 10.94
C SER A 253 11.51 7.85 9.87
N PRO A 254 11.61 6.75 9.11
CA PRO A 254 10.67 6.41 8.05
C PRO A 254 9.19 6.46 8.47
N ALA A 255 8.83 5.80 9.58
CA ALA A 255 7.44 5.81 10.07
C ALA A 255 7.02 7.22 10.53
N THR A 256 7.90 7.95 11.20
CA THR A 256 7.62 9.33 11.64
C THR A 256 7.47 10.26 10.44
N MET A 257 8.27 10.10 9.38
CA MET A 257 8.17 10.84 8.13
C MET A 257 6.76 10.71 7.55
N LEU A 258 6.30 9.47 7.35
CA LEU A 258 4.99 9.22 6.75
C LEU A 258 3.85 9.72 7.63
N ARG A 259 3.96 9.52 8.96
CA ARG A 259 2.97 10.04 9.93
C ARG A 259 2.87 11.57 9.87
N THR A 260 4.00 12.26 9.85
CA THR A 260 4.02 13.73 9.75
C THR A 260 3.43 14.21 8.43
N LEU A 261 3.74 13.54 7.32
CA LEU A 261 3.13 13.87 6.02
C LEU A 261 1.62 13.58 6.01
N ASN A 262 1.16 12.56 6.71
CA ASN A 262 -0.28 12.31 6.91
C ASN A 262 -0.95 13.46 7.66
N GLU A 263 -0.35 13.97 8.74
CA GLU A 263 -0.88 15.10 9.50
C GLU A 263 -1.07 16.35 8.63
N TYR A 264 -0.06 16.69 7.80
CA TYR A 264 -0.18 17.77 6.83
C TYR A 264 -1.28 17.53 5.80
N GLY A 265 -1.33 16.31 5.23
CA GLY A 265 -2.33 15.96 4.22
C GLY A 265 -3.75 15.94 4.79
N ASN A 266 -3.93 15.41 6.01
CA ASN A 266 -5.21 15.40 6.73
C ASN A 266 -5.76 16.81 6.93
N LYS A 267 -4.90 17.70 7.42
CA LYS A 267 -5.23 19.11 7.67
C LYS A 267 -5.70 19.83 6.40
N HIS A 268 -5.05 19.56 5.27
CA HIS A 268 -5.31 20.23 4.00
C HIS A 268 -6.24 19.44 3.06
N GLY A 269 -6.86 18.35 3.50
CA GLY A 269 -7.81 17.56 2.71
C GLY A 269 -7.19 16.85 1.50
N ILE A 270 -5.91 16.50 1.59
CA ILE A 270 -5.15 15.89 0.49
C ILE A 270 -5.28 14.37 0.55
N GLY A 271 -5.39 13.71 -0.61
CA GLY A 271 -5.21 12.27 -0.74
C GLY A 271 -6.50 11.44 -0.73
N ARG A 272 -7.67 12.04 -0.94
CA ARG A 272 -8.92 11.29 -1.20
C ARG A 272 -8.91 10.77 -2.62
N LEU A 273 -9.32 9.51 -2.78
CA LEU A 273 -9.42 8.83 -4.07
C LEU A 273 -10.69 8.00 -4.11
N ASP A 274 -11.35 7.98 -5.25
CA ASP A 274 -12.47 7.10 -5.59
C ASP A 274 -12.17 6.45 -6.95
N ILE A 275 -11.98 5.14 -6.97
CA ILE A 275 -11.58 4.40 -8.17
C ILE A 275 -12.40 3.12 -8.34
N VAL A 276 -12.71 2.78 -9.58
CA VAL A 276 -13.16 1.44 -9.97
C VAL A 276 -11.97 0.68 -10.55
N GLU A 277 -11.36 -0.16 -9.73
CA GLU A 277 -10.16 -0.92 -10.05
C GLU A 277 -10.44 -2.33 -10.58
N ASN A 278 -9.49 -2.90 -11.29
CA ASN A 278 -9.56 -4.28 -11.77
C ASN A 278 -8.86 -5.21 -10.78
N ARG A 279 -9.63 -6.00 -10.03
CA ARG A 279 -9.07 -7.01 -9.11
C ARG A 279 -8.40 -8.14 -9.87
N PHE A 280 -7.30 -8.65 -9.33
CA PHE A 280 -6.57 -9.78 -9.89
C PHE A 280 -7.42 -11.06 -9.98
N VAL A 281 -8.36 -11.23 -9.07
CA VAL A 281 -9.36 -12.32 -9.09
C VAL A 281 -10.43 -12.15 -10.18
N GLY A 282 -10.34 -11.15 -11.05
CA GLY A 282 -11.09 -11.05 -12.31
C GLY A 282 -12.34 -10.17 -12.29
N MET A 283 -12.66 -9.50 -11.18
CA MET A 283 -13.81 -8.59 -11.10
C MET A 283 -13.39 -7.14 -10.96
N LYS A 284 -14.25 -6.21 -11.37
CA LYS A 284 -14.11 -4.80 -11.01
C LYS A 284 -14.63 -4.57 -9.60
N ALA A 285 -13.97 -3.69 -8.85
CA ALA A 285 -14.43 -3.26 -7.54
C ALA A 285 -14.21 -1.76 -7.37
N ARG A 286 -15.15 -1.08 -6.75
CA ARG A 286 -14.97 0.31 -6.34
C ARG A 286 -14.36 0.34 -4.96
N GLY A 287 -13.28 1.11 -4.81
CA GLY A 287 -12.63 1.43 -3.55
C GLY A 287 -12.48 2.93 -3.39
N CYS A 288 -12.75 3.43 -2.20
CA CYS A 288 -12.40 4.80 -1.81
C CYS A 288 -11.21 4.73 -0.85
N TYR A 289 -10.28 5.66 -1.00
CA TYR A 289 -9.03 5.63 -0.24
C TYR A 289 -8.67 7.00 0.30
N GLU A 290 -8.05 7.04 1.47
CA GLU A 290 -7.34 8.20 2.00
C GLU A 290 -5.86 7.87 2.06
N THR A 291 -5.04 8.57 1.28
CA THR A 291 -3.59 8.36 1.22
C THR A 291 -2.86 9.71 1.28
N PRO A 292 -3.04 10.48 2.37
CA PRO A 292 -2.60 11.87 2.44
C PRO A 292 -1.09 12.03 2.33
N GLY A 293 -0.31 11.39 3.18
CA GLY A 293 1.14 11.45 3.17
C GLY A 293 1.75 10.83 1.91
N GLY A 294 1.18 9.72 1.45
CA GLY A 294 1.60 9.07 0.21
C GLY A 294 1.42 9.97 -1.01
N THR A 295 0.33 10.71 -1.09
CA THR A 295 0.07 11.68 -2.18
C THR A 295 1.11 12.82 -2.18
N ILE A 296 1.44 13.36 -1.00
CA ILE A 296 2.48 14.39 -0.85
C ILE A 296 3.84 13.81 -1.25
N MET A 297 4.17 12.61 -0.78
CA MET A 297 5.45 11.95 -1.03
C MET A 297 5.63 11.61 -2.51
N LEU A 298 4.62 11.07 -3.19
CA LEU A 298 4.70 10.78 -4.63
C LEU A 298 4.95 12.04 -5.43
N LYS A 299 4.23 13.13 -5.13
CA LYS A 299 4.37 14.40 -5.84
C LYS A 299 5.75 15.02 -5.66
N SER A 300 6.30 14.97 -4.44
CA SER A 300 7.62 15.51 -4.14
C SER A 300 8.75 14.64 -4.69
N HIS A 301 8.63 13.31 -4.61
CA HIS A 301 9.62 12.40 -5.18
C HIS A 301 9.76 12.57 -6.70
N ARG A 302 8.64 12.62 -7.43
CA ARG A 302 8.65 12.94 -8.87
C ARG A 302 9.32 14.28 -9.18
N ALA A 303 9.18 15.26 -8.28
CA ALA A 303 9.77 16.58 -8.47
C ALA A 303 11.30 16.56 -8.32
N ILE A 304 11.86 15.85 -7.33
CA ILE A 304 13.32 15.75 -7.16
C ILE A 304 13.94 14.92 -8.30
N GLU A 305 13.30 13.81 -8.71
CA GLU A 305 13.75 13.01 -9.84
C GLU A 305 13.86 13.85 -11.13
N SER A 306 12.93 14.78 -11.34
CA SER A 306 12.88 15.58 -12.57
C SER A 306 14.11 16.44 -12.83
N ILE A 307 14.93 16.69 -11.80
CA ILE A 307 16.18 17.45 -11.93
C ILE A 307 17.43 16.59 -11.76
N CYS A 308 17.30 15.37 -11.21
CA CYS A 308 18.44 14.49 -10.93
C CYS A 308 18.63 13.37 -11.95
N LEU A 309 17.56 12.92 -12.62
CA LEU A 309 17.64 11.81 -13.57
C LEU A 309 17.89 12.32 -15.00
N ASP A 310 18.75 11.59 -15.72
CA ASP A 310 18.88 11.76 -17.17
C ASP A 310 17.55 11.39 -17.87
N ARG A 311 17.32 11.99 -19.04
CA ARG A 311 16.10 11.79 -19.84
C ARG A 311 15.81 10.31 -20.11
N GLU A 312 16.82 9.58 -20.58
CA GLU A 312 16.63 8.17 -20.97
C GLU A 312 16.44 7.27 -19.74
N GLU A 313 17.17 7.55 -18.67
CA GLU A 313 17.01 6.89 -17.36
C GLU A 313 15.60 7.08 -16.79
N ALA A 314 15.10 8.33 -16.77
CA ALA A 314 13.75 8.65 -16.33
C ALA A 314 12.68 7.93 -17.16
N HIS A 315 12.81 7.91 -18.49
CA HIS A 315 11.86 7.24 -19.38
C HIS A 315 11.90 5.71 -19.22
N MET A 316 13.07 5.11 -19.03
CA MET A 316 13.18 3.68 -18.77
C MET A 316 12.50 3.32 -17.44
N LYS A 317 12.75 4.09 -16.39
CA LYS A 317 12.11 3.91 -15.08
C LYS A 317 10.59 4.06 -15.17
N ASP A 318 10.11 5.10 -15.83
CA ASP A 318 8.67 5.33 -16.03
C ASP A 318 8.00 4.17 -16.79
N GLY A 319 8.71 3.56 -17.75
CA GLY A 319 8.25 2.37 -18.46
C GLY A 319 8.03 1.14 -17.55
N MET A 320 8.65 1.08 -16.36
CA MET A 320 8.50 -0.01 -15.41
C MET A 320 7.33 0.18 -14.44
N ILE A 321 6.83 1.40 -14.24
CA ILE A 321 5.85 1.73 -13.19
C ILE A 321 4.61 0.83 -13.23
N ALA A 322 3.99 0.68 -14.41
CA ALA A 322 2.75 -0.08 -14.54
C ALA A 322 2.95 -1.56 -14.17
N LYS A 323 4.03 -2.19 -14.68
CA LYS A 323 4.31 -3.60 -14.39
C LYS A 323 4.75 -3.83 -12.95
N TYR A 324 5.55 -2.93 -12.40
CA TYR A 324 5.97 -3.00 -11.00
C TYR A 324 4.75 -2.87 -10.05
N SER A 325 3.86 -1.91 -10.33
CA SER A 325 2.63 -1.72 -9.56
C SER A 325 1.69 -2.92 -9.65
N GLU A 326 1.56 -3.51 -10.85
CA GLU A 326 0.78 -4.75 -11.06
C GLU A 326 1.34 -5.93 -10.23
N LEU A 327 2.65 -6.11 -10.18
CA LEU A 327 3.27 -7.16 -9.37
C LEU A 327 2.95 -6.99 -7.88
N ILE A 328 3.02 -5.77 -7.36
CA ILE A 328 2.65 -5.49 -5.95
C ILE A 328 1.15 -5.74 -5.74
N TYR A 329 0.31 -5.19 -6.61
CA TYR A 329 -1.15 -5.32 -6.51
C TYR A 329 -1.60 -6.78 -6.48
N ASN A 330 -0.96 -7.63 -7.30
CA ASN A 330 -1.25 -9.04 -7.46
C ASN A 330 -0.62 -9.95 -6.38
N GLY A 331 0.24 -9.40 -5.48
CA GLY A 331 0.85 -10.17 -4.40
C GLY A 331 2.21 -10.80 -4.72
N PHE A 332 2.86 -10.40 -5.80
CA PHE A 332 4.17 -10.91 -6.23
C PHE A 332 5.37 -10.15 -5.62
N TRP A 333 5.25 -9.70 -4.36
CA TRP A 333 6.34 -8.95 -3.71
C TRP A 333 7.65 -9.76 -3.64
N PHE A 334 7.58 -11.06 -3.37
CA PHE A 334 8.73 -11.95 -3.25
C PHE A 334 9.08 -12.67 -4.56
N SER A 335 8.67 -12.13 -5.71
CA SER A 335 8.99 -12.72 -7.00
C SER A 335 10.31 -12.22 -7.57
N PRO A 336 11.04 -13.06 -8.34
CA PRO A 336 12.29 -12.65 -9.00
C PRO A 336 12.12 -11.44 -9.93
N GLU A 337 10.97 -11.32 -10.59
CA GLU A 337 10.67 -10.20 -11.49
C GLU A 337 10.59 -8.88 -10.74
N ARG A 338 9.92 -8.86 -9.57
CA ARG A 338 9.84 -7.66 -8.74
C ARG A 338 11.24 -7.30 -8.20
N GLU A 339 12.02 -8.29 -7.75
CA GLU A 339 13.38 -8.05 -7.25
C GLU A 339 14.29 -7.48 -8.33
N MET A 340 14.24 -8.03 -9.55
CA MET A 340 14.98 -7.50 -10.69
C MET A 340 14.60 -6.05 -11.00
N MET A 341 13.30 -5.74 -11.02
CA MET A 341 12.82 -4.39 -11.26
C MET A 341 13.24 -3.44 -10.14
N GLN A 342 13.16 -3.89 -8.87
CA GLN A 342 13.60 -3.09 -7.72
C GLN A 342 15.09 -2.73 -7.83
N ALA A 343 15.94 -3.69 -8.17
CA ALA A 343 17.37 -3.45 -8.33
C ALA A 343 17.65 -2.41 -9.43
N ALA A 344 16.92 -2.46 -10.55
CA ALA A 344 16.99 -1.46 -11.60
C ALA A 344 16.52 -0.07 -11.13
N ILE A 345 15.39 -0.01 -10.42
CA ILE A 345 14.85 1.21 -9.83
C ILE A 345 15.84 1.82 -8.82
N ASP A 346 16.36 1.01 -7.89
CA ASP A 346 17.29 1.48 -6.86
C ASP A 346 18.61 2.01 -7.47
N CYS A 347 19.03 1.46 -8.62
CA CYS A 347 20.17 1.98 -9.37
C CYS A 347 19.94 3.43 -9.81
N THR A 348 18.73 3.79 -10.25
CA THR A 348 18.39 5.15 -10.67
C THR A 348 18.35 6.14 -9.51
N GLN A 349 18.12 5.66 -8.28
CA GLN A 349 17.94 6.52 -7.12
C GLN A 349 19.23 6.99 -6.46
N LYS A 350 20.37 6.42 -6.88
CA LYS A 350 21.68 6.68 -6.26
C LYS A 350 22.04 8.16 -6.13
N TYR A 351 21.61 8.98 -7.09
CA TYR A 351 21.89 10.41 -7.13
C TYR A 351 20.63 11.28 -6.96
N VAL A 352 19.49 10.67 -6.66
CA VAL A 352 18.25 11.40 -6.37
C VAL A 352 18.31 11.91 -4.93
N GLN A 353 18.77 13.15 -4.77
CA GLN A 353 18.94 13.83 -3.49
C GLN A 353 18.73 15.34 -3.62
N GLY A 354 18.45 16.01 -2.51
CA GLY A 354 18.20 17.44 -2.47
C GLY A 354 16.89 17.79 -1.78
N ASN A 355 16.34 18.96 -2.05
CA ASN A 355 15.17 19.49 -1.38
C ASN A 355 14.05 19.80 -2.37
N VAL A 356 12.81 19.53 -1.94
CA VAL A 356 11.59 19.89 -2.68
C VAL A 356 10.69 20.71 -1.77
N ARG A 357 10.39 21.95 -2.19
CA ARG A 357 9.46 22.84 -1.50
C ARG A 357 8.07 22.69 -2.08
N LEU A 358 7.10 22.42 -1.20
CA LEU A 358 5.70 22.19 -1.54
C LEU A 358 4.81 23.26 -0.92
N LYS A 359 3.72 23.57 -1.63
CA LYS A 359 2.57 24.34 -1.13
C LYS A 359 1.40 23.39 -0.99
N LEU A 360 0.85 23.24 0.21
CA LEU A 360 -0.31 22.44 0.55
C LEU A 360 -1.52 23.34 0.72
N TYR A 361 -2.60 23.06 -0.01
CA TYR A 361 -3.79 23.92 0.06
C TYR A 361 -5.01 23.19 -0.52
N LYS A 362 -6.05 23.04 0.30
CA LYS A 362 -7.41 22.60 -0.10
C LYS A 362 -7.39 21.43 -1.12
N GLY A 363 -6.90 20.28 -0.69
CA GLY A 363 -6.83 19.06 -1.50
C GLY A 363 -5.65 19.00 -2.47
N ASN A 364 -4.84 20.04 -2.58
CA ASN A 364 -3.80 20.15 -3.59
C ASN A 364 -2.40 20.16 -3.00
N VAL A 365 -1.47 19.49 -3.70
CA VAL A 365 -0.02 19.56 -3.49
C VAL A 365 0.59 20.21 -4.71
N THR A 366 1.19 21.39 -4.53
CA THR A 366 1.87 22.14 -5.59
C THR A 366 3.36 22.19 -5.32
N VAL A 367 4.19 21.77 -6.27
CA VAL A 367 5.64 21.95 -6.20
C VAL A 367 5.95 23.42 -6.49
N VAL A 368 6.64 24.11 -5.56
CA VAL A 368 6.99 25.53 -5.68
C VAL A 368 8.49 25.77 -5.71
N GLY A 369 9.31 24.75 -5.53
CA GLY A 369 10.75 24.80 -5.66
C GLY A 369 11.38 23.42 -5.56
N ARG A 370 12.58 23.28 -6.12
CA ARG A 370 13.42 22.09 -6.01
C ARG A 370 14.88 22.47 -6.21
N GLU A 371 15.75 21.82 -5.47
CA GLU A 371 17.19 22.04 -5.57
C GLU A 371 17.95 20.74 -5.29
N SER A 372 19.11 20.57 -5.93
CA SER A 372 19.99 19.43 -5.73
C SER A 372 21.39 19.75 -6.20
N ASP A 373 22.41 19.32 -5.44
CA ASP A 373 23.80 19.35 -5.88
C ASP A 373 24.07 18.35 -7.04
N MET A 374 23.11 17.40 -7.25
CA MET A 374 23.15 16.44 -8.34
C MET A 374 22.24 16.83 -9.51
N SER A 375 21.79 18.09 -9.56
CA SER A 375 20.91 18.58 -10.59
C SER A 375 21.56 18.55 -11.98
N LEU A 376 20.86 17.97 -12.93
CA LEU A 376 21.20 18.05 -14.38
C LEU A 376 20.57 19.29 -15.05
N TYR A 377 19.75 20.03 -14.30
CA TYR A 377 19.19 21.30 -14.79
C TYR A 377 20.25 22.39 -14.68
N SER A 378 20.59 22.99 -15.78
CA SER A 378 21.53 24.13 -15.86
C SER A 378 20.77 25.38 -16.31
N GLU A 379 20.81 26.41 -15.49
CA GLU A 379 20.20 27.71 -15.81
C GLU A 379 20.84 28.31 -17.05
N GLU A 380 22.17 28.19 -17.20
CA GLU A 380 22.93 28.70 -18.35
C GLU A 380 22.48 28.07 -19.69
N HIS A 381 22.16 26.76 -19.69
CA HIS A 381 21.68 26.04 -20.88
C HIS A 381 20.17 26.18 -21.11
N SER A 382 19.43 26.63 -20.12
CA SER A 382 17.95 26.68 -20.14
C SER A 382 17.41 28.09 -20.40
N THR A 383 18.30 29.08 -20.43
CA THR A 383 17.91 30.48 -20.69
C THR A 383 17.41 30.67 -22.11
N PHE A 384 16.44 31.57 -22.31
CA PHE A 384 16.03 32.07 -23.61
C PHE A 384 16.75 33.39 -23.98
N GLU A 385 17.60 33.88 -23.09
CA GLU A 385 18.46 35.01 -23.35
C GLU A 385 19.62 34.62 -24.30
N GLU A 386 20.34 35.62 -24.81
CA GLU A 386 21.53 35.40 -25.63
C GLU A 386 22.61 34.73 -24.79
N ASP A 387 23.08 33.54 -25.20
CA ASP A 387 24.12 32.78 -24.53
C ASP A 387 25.16 32.28 -25.55
N GLU A 388 26.37 32.00 -25.07
CA GLU A 388 27.46 31.41 -25.84
C GLU A 388 27.62 29.88 -25.61
N VAL A 389 26.75 29.28 -24.75
CA VAL A 389 26.90 27.90 -24.26
C VAL A 389 26.32 26.90 -25.26
N TYR A 390 25.25 27.28 -25.97
CA TYR A 390 24.55 26.41 -26.91
C TYR A 390 24.57 26.96 -28.35
N ASN A 391 25.09 26.14 -29.29
CA ASN A 391 25.07 26.50 -30.71
C ASN A 391 23.76 26.02 -31.34
N GLN A 392 22.80 26.90 -31.58
CA GLN A 392 21.49 26.59 -32.16
C GLN A 392 21.58 25.94 -33.56
N LYS A 393 22.68 26.12 -34.30
CA LYS A 393 22.88 25.51 -35.62
C LYS A 393 23.03 23.99 -35.57
N ASP A 394 23.48 23.42 -34.43
CA ASP A 394 23.65 21.99 -34.29
C ASP A 394 22.31 21.23 -34.35
N ALA A 395 21.22 21.89 -33.96
CA ALA A 395 19.86 21.33 -34.06
C ALA A 395 19.46 20.98 -35.50
N GLU A 396 19.92 21.70 -36.52
CA GLU A 396 19.57 21.46 -37.93
C GLU A 396 19.99 20.05 -38.37
N GLY A 397 21.23 19.65 -38.07
CA GLY A 397 21.76 18.33 -38.43
C GLY A 397 21.01 17.21 -37.71
N PHE A 398 20.80 17.37 -36.40
CA PHE A 398 20.04 16.44 -35.60
C PHE A 398 18.60 16.25 -36.11
N ILE A 399 17.90 17.34 -36.43
CA ILE A 399 16.53 17.29 -36.94
C ILE A 399 16.48 16.57 -38.30
N ARG A 400 17.41 16.85 -39.21
CA ARG A 400 17.46 16.21 -40.53
C ARG A 400 17.64 14.69 -40.42
N LEU A 401 18.56 14.23 -39.58
CA LEU A 401 18.78 12.78 -39.35
C LEU A 401 17.55 12.10 -38.74
N ASN A 402 16.93 12.69 -37.74
CA ASN A 402 15.71 12.16 -37.14
C ASN A 402 14.50 12.18 -38.05
N ALA A 403 14.43 13.14 -39.00
CA ALA A 403 13.36 13.27 -39.98
C ALA A 403 13.43 12.25 -41.12
N LEU A 404 14.59 11.64 -41.43
CA LEU A 404 14.79 10.78 -42.60
C LEU A 404 13.70 9.72 -42.76
N ARG A 405 13.41 8.95 -41.73
CA ARG A 405 12.39 7.89 -41.77
C ARG A 405 10.99 8.46 -42.01
N ARG A 406 10.68 9.61 -41.42
CA ARG A 406 9.38 10.28 -41.58
C ARG A 406 9.21 10.85 -42.98
N ILE A 407 10.25 11.44 -43.58
CA ILE A 407 10.26 11.93 -44.94
C ILE A 407 10.04 10.78 -45.95
N ILE A 408 10.75 9.66 -45.77
CA ILE A 408 10.60 8.47 -46.63
C ILE A 408 9.18 7.92 -46.52
N ALA A 409 8.66 7.77 -45.29
CA ALA A 409 7.30 7.29 -45.05
C ALA A 409 6.25 8.23 -45.66
N GLY A 410 6.42 9.55 -45.51
CA GLY A 410 5.53 10.55 -46.07
C GLY A 410 5.49 10.48 -47.61
N LYS A 411 6.66 10.40 -48.27
CA LYS A 411 6.75 10.26 -49.72
C LYS A 411 6.08 8.97 -50.25
N LYS A 412 6.27 7.84 -49.54
CA LYS A 412 5.61 6.57 -49.93
C LYS A 412 4.10 6.62 -49.77
N ARG A 413 3.59 7.25 -48.69
CA ARG A 413 2.15 7.40 -48.47
C ARG A 413 1.46 8.39 -49.39
N ALA A 414 2.16 9.44 -49.81
CA ALA A 414 1.63 10.44 -50.73
C ALA A 414 1.63 9.97 -52.22
N GLY A 415 2.38 8.89 -52.54
CA GLY A 415 2.43 8.29 -53.86
C GLY A 415 1.48 7.12 -54.09
N ASN A 416 0.66 6.80 -53.07
CA ASN A 416 -0.48 5.89 -53.15
C ASN A 416 -1.78 6.69 -53.06
#